data_1fa7529d7fcac1578d561f1911d63fce
#
_entry.id   1fa7529d7fcac1578d561f1911d63fce
#
_cell.length_a   1.000
_cell.length_b   1.000
_cell.length_c   1.000
_cell.angle_alpha   90.00
_cell.angle_beta   90.00
_cell.angle_gamma   90.00
#
_symmetry.space_group_name_H-M   'P 1'
#
loop_
_entity.id
_entity.type
_entity.pdbx_description
1 polymer ?
#
loop_
_entity_poly.entity_id
_entity_poly.type
_entity_poly.pdbx_seq_one_letter_code
_entity_poly.pdbx_strand_id
1 'polypeptide(L)'
;MNRSFAGAALRLGDIDIPRIGSEIGVGEDELHAFMDVEAAGSGFDHMNRPKMLFEPHVFYGMLGKGAKRDAAVAQGLAYPKWGERPYPSDSYPRLIKAMAIDETAALKSASWGLTQILGRYHADIGYATPQEMVEEFANHEAEHLEATVKLLKVWKVDDDLRAHRWAIVAQTWNGPGYRKNRYDTKLEAAFAKWQKIKDTPWSSTAPAPAPQPATAAPPVPAPASVTPERSPQPMPAKPAVAAGVYAAILIALGTALGSAAAWLTHLSCNILGVLCQ
;
A
#
# COMPACT_ATOMS: atom_id res chain seq x y z
N MET A 1 -0.21 22.09 6.78
CA MET A 1 0.74 20.98 6.95
C MET A 1 2.13 21.48 7.28
N ASN A 2 2.79 20.93 8.32
CA ASN A 2 4.18 21.26 8.65
C ASN A 2 5.10 20.69 7.56
N ARG A 3 5.89 21.54 6.89
CA ARG A 3 6.81 21.11 5.82
C ARG A 3 7.98 20.23 6.31
N SER A 4 8.17 20.11 7.61
CA SER A 4 9.16 19.16 8.18
C SER A 4 8.69 17.71 8.09
N PHE A 5 7.39 17.46 7.94
CA PHE A 5 6.76 16.14 8.03
C PHE A 5 7.02 15.37 9.33
N ALA A 6 7.67 15.99 10.30
CA ALA A 6 7.95 15.41 11.59
C ALA A 6 6.79 15.68 12.55
N GLY A 7 6.38 14.67 13.28
CA GLY A 7 5.39 14.69 14.35
C GLY A 7 5.96 14.06 15.62
N ALA A 8 5.10 13.50 16.46
CA ALA A 8 5.50 12.82 17.69
C ALA A 8 6.29 11.52 17.45
N ALA A 9 6.12 10.91 16.30
CA ALA A 9 6.81 9.69 15.83
C ALA A 9 6.79 8.54 16.86
N LEU A 10 5.65 8.39 17.57
CA LEU A 10 5.47 7.33 18.56
C LEU A 10 5.50 5.96 17.87
N ARG A 11 6.21 5.03 18.49
CA ARG A 11 6.32 3.65 17.98
C ARG A 11 5.12 2.83 18.40
N LEU A 12 4.86 1.73 17.67
CA LEU A 12 3.95 0.70 18.11
C LEU A 12 4.33 0.21 19.51
N GLY A 13 3.36 0.22 20.41
CA GLY A 13 3.45 -0.49 21.69
C GLY A 13 2.95 -1.92 21.53
N ASP A 14 3.32 -2.79 22.47
CA ASP A 14 2.98 -4.22 22.43
C ASP A 14 1.45 -4.43 22.30
N ILE A 15 0.65 -3.56 22.94
CA ILE A 15 -0.81 -3.66 22.96
C ILE A 15 -1.47 -3.19 21.64
N ASP A 16 -0.78 -2.39 20.84
CA ASP A 16 -1.36 -1.87 19.60
C ASP A 16 -1.63 -2.98 18.58
N ILE A 17 -0.75 -3.97 18.52
CA ILE A 17 -0.85 -5.03 17.51
C ILE A 17 -2.08 -5.92 17.74
N PRO A 18 -2.28 -6.53 18.93
CA PRO A 18 -3.48 -7.34 19.18
C PRO A 18 -4.76 -6.49 19.16
N ARG A 19 -4.72 -5.24 19.63
CA ARG A 19 -5.85 -4.30 19.55
C ARG A 19 -6.29 -4.08 18.11
N ILE A 20 -5.37 -3.72 17.25
CA ILE A 20 -5.65 -3.42 15.83
C ILE A 20 -6.05 -4.70 15.08
N GLY A 21 -5.40 -5.83 15.35
CA GLY A 21 -5.76 -7.12 14.76
C GLY A 21 -7.19 -7.53 15.07
N SER A 22 -7.66 -7.25 16.27
CA SER A 22 -9.03 -7.56 16.69
C SER A 22 -10.11 -6.88 15.82
N GLU A 23 -9.80 -5.74 15.18
CA GLU A 23 -10.73 -5.03 14.30
C GLU A 23 -11.12 -5.84 13.06
N ILE A 24 -10.27 -6.77 12.67
CA ILE A 24 -10.50 -7.70 11.56
C ILE A 24 -10.52 -9.16 12.01
N GLY A 25 -10.56 -9.40 13.32
CA GLY A 25 -10.67 -10.75 13.88
C GLY A 25 -9.43 -11.62 13.66
N VAL A 26 -8.24 -11.02 13.60
CA VAL A 26 -6.95 -11.73 13.60
C VAL A 26 -6.21 -11.48 14.91
N GLY A 27 -5.28 -12.37 15.23
CA GLY A 27 -4.35 -12.22 16.35
C GLY A 27 -3.15 -11.34 16.00
N GLU A 28 -2.22 -11.25 16.95
CA GLU A 28 -0.97 -10.53 16.71
C GLU A 28 -0.04 -11.29 15.75
N ASP A 29 -0.15 -12.62 15.69
CA ASP A 29 0.68 -13.46 14.82
C ASP A 29 0.52 -13.10 13.34
N GLU A 30 -0.71 -12.91 12.87
CA GLU A 30 -1.02 -12.52 11.50
C GLU A 30 -0.48 -11.12 11.19
N LEU A 31 -0.65 -10.17 12.11
CA LEU A 31 -0.16 -8.81 11.89
C LEU A 31 1.37 -8.74 11.96
N HIS A 32 1.99 -9.46 12.87
CA HIS A 32 3.45 -9.59 12.92
C HIS A 32 3.99 -10.23 11.63
N ALA A 33 3.36 -11.30 11.14
CA ALA A 33 3.75 -11.93 9.88
C ALA A 33 3.64 -10.96 8.71
N PHE A 34 2.56 -10.18 8.67
CA PHE A 34 2.35 -9.16 7.65
C PHE A 34 3.42 -8.08 7.73
N MET A 35 3.72 -7.56 8.93
CA MET A 35 4.76 -6.55 9.14
C MET A 35 6.15 -7.06 8.83
N ASP A 36 6.51 -8.29 9.21
CA ASP A 36 7.83 -8.89 8.91
C ASP A 36 8.10 -8.94 7.39
N VAL A 37 7.05 -9.05 6.58
CA VAL A 37 7.16 -9.18 5.12
C VAL A 37 6.99 -7.84 4.40
N GLU A 38 6.05 -7.00 4.86
CA GLU A 38 5.67 -5.78 4.17
C GLU A 38 6.33 -4.52 4.73
N ALA A 39 6.80 -4.55 5.99
CA ALA A 39 7.46 -3.44 6.62
C ALA A 39 8.99 -3.61 6.64
N ALA A 40 9.73 -2.58 6.28
CA ALA A 40 11.19 -2.55 6.41
C ALA A 40 11.60 -2.01 7.80
N GLY A 41 11.20 -2.71 8.88
CA GLY A 41 11.39 -2.25 10.26
C GLY A 41 10.45 -1.10 10.62
N SER A 42 10.96 0.00 11.17
CA SER A 42 10.14 1.13 11.59
C SER A 42 9.41 1.86 10.47
N GLY A 43 8.24 2.44 10.76
CA GLY A 43 7.50 3.34 9.88
C GLY A 43 8.09 4.76 9.77
N PHE A 44 9.09 5.10 10.60
CA PHE A 44 9.76 6.40 10.58
C PHE A 44 11.19 6.31 10.09
N ASP A 45 11.68 7.40 9.48
CA ASP A 45 13.07 7.58 9.12
C ASP A 45 13.90 8.15 10.31
N HIS A 46 15.18 8.38 10.06
CA HIS A 46 16.11 8.91 11.08
C HIS A 46 15.82 10.37 11.50
N MET A 47 14.96 11.07 10.77
CA MET A 47 14.49 12.42 11.10
C MET A 47 13.10 12.42 11.75
N ASN A 48 12.61 11.27 12.19
CA ASN A 48 11.27 11.09 12.75
C ASN A 48 10.13 11.51 11.79
N ARG A 49 10.36 11.39 10.47
CA ARG A 49 9.33 11.57 9.47
C ARG A 49 8.78 10.20 9.06
N PRO A 50 7.51 10.04 8.67
CA PRO A 50 7.05 8.78 8.08
C PRO A 50 7.96 8.34 6.94
N LYS A 51 8.39 7.10 6.91
CA LYS A 51 9.08 6.59 5.71
C LYS A 51 8.22 6.84 4.49
N MET A 52 8.81 7.35 3.42
CA MET A 52 8.03 7.78 2.27
C MET A 52 8.80 7.50 0.97
N LEU A 53 8.07 7.02 -0.03
CA LEU A 53 8.54 6.94 -1.40
C LEU A 53 7.61 7.75 -2.30
N PHE A 54 8.13 8.82 -2.91
CA PHE A 54 7.39 9.55 -3.93
C PHE A 54 7.44 8.82 -5.27
N GLU A 55 6.27 8.61 -5.90
CA GLU A 55 6.11 7.82 -7.12
C GLU A 55 5.76 8.71 -8.32
N PRO A 56 6.74 9.10 -9.13
CA PRO A 56 6.54 10.00 -10.27
C PRO A 56 5.54 9.51 -11.31
N HIS A 57 5.41 8.19 -11.50
CA HIS A 57 4.43 7.64 -12.43
C HIS A 57 2.99 7.76 -11.91
N VAL A 58 2.80 7.68 -10.58
CA VAL A 58 1.50 7.96 -9.96
C VAL A 58 1.18 9.44 -10.05
N PHE A 59 2.18 10.32 -9.80
CA PHE A 59 2.02 11.77 -9.93
C PHE A 59 1.64 12.18 -11.35
N TYR A 60 2.28 11.57 -12.35
CA TYR A 60 1.92 11.76 -13.76
C TYR A 60 0.44 11.45 -14.01
N GLY A 61 -0.07 10.36 -13.44
CA GLY A 61 -1.49 9.99 -13.54
C GLY A 61 -2.42 10.95 -12.78
N MET A 62 -2.05 11.33 -11.55
CA MET A 62 -2.85 12.21 -10.69
C MET A 62 -3.05 13.61 -11.26
N LEU A 63 -2.03 14.17 -11.93
CA LEU A 63 -2.11 15.50 -12.53
C LEU A 63 -3.04 15.55 -13.75
N GLY A 64 -3.36 14.42 -14.38
CA GLY A 64 -4.11 14.42 -15.64
C GLY A 64 -3.36 15.16 -16.76
N LYS A 65 -4.02 15.43 -17.89
CA LYS A 65 -3.45 16.22 -19.00
C LYS A 65 -3.51 17.71 -18.70
N GLY A 66 -2.45 18.48 -19.03
CA GLY A 66 -2.43 19.93 -18.92
C GLY A 66 -1.16 20.51 -18.31
N ALA A 67 -1.12 21.82 -18.13
CA ALA A 67 0.06 22.58 -17.79
C ALA A 67 0.80 22.09 -16.52
N LYS A 68 0.06 21.65 -15.49
CA LYS A 68 0.69 21.10 -14.27
C LYS A 68 1.51 19.85 -14.57
N ARG A 69 0.95 18.91 -15.37
CA ARG A 69 1.68 17.70 -15.76
C ARG A 69 2.87 18.03 -16.63
N ASP A 70 2.70 18.94 -17.59
CA ASP A 70 3.79 19.33 -18.50
C ASP A 70 4.95 19.97 -17.71
N ALA A 71 4.64 20.83 -16.74
CA ALA A 71 5.62 21.40 -15.83
C ALA A 71 6.32 20.35 -14.95
N ALA A 72 5.57 19.34 -14.47
CA ALA A 72 6.13 18.24 -13.68
C ALA A 72 7.06 17.35 -14.51
N VAL A 73 6.67 17.05 -15.75
CA VAL A 73 7.52 16.29 -16.71
C VAL A 73 8.80 17.03 -17.03
N ALA A 74 8.71 18.33 -17.34
CA ALA A 74 9.89 19.18 -17.64
C ALA A 74 10.89 19.21 -16.47
N GLN A 75 10.40 19.13 -15.21
CA GLN A 75 11.24 19.08 -14.02
C GLN A 75 11.70 17.66 -13.64
N GLY A 76 11.33 16.63 -14.40
CA GLY A 76 11.64 15.22 -14.08
C GLY A 76 10.94 14.68 -12.85
N LEU A 77 9.84 15.33 -12.43
CA LEU A 77 9.02 14.94 -11.27
C LEU A 77 7.89 13.99 -11.64
N ALA A 78 7.53 13.90 -12.93
CA ALA A 78 6.48 13.03 -13.44
C ALA A 78 6.91 12.35 -14.73
N TYR A 79 6.60 11.06 -14.87
CA TYR A 79 6.81 10.26 -16.08
C TYR A 79 5.81 9.08 -16.12
N PRO A 80 5.48 8.55 -17.32
CA PRO A 80 4.34 7.65 -17.45
C PRO A 80 4.58 6.22 -16.93
N LYS A 81 5.85 5.75 -16.88
CA LYS A 81 6.16 4.34 -16.59
C LYS A 81 6.80 4.19 -15.22
N TRP A 82 6.37 3.18 -14.47
CA TRP A 82 7.05 2.77 -13.26
C TRP A 82 8.49 2.33 -13.57
N GLY A 83 9.44 2.69 -12.68
CA GLY A 83 10.84 2.29 -12.83
C GLY A 83 11.59 2.94 -13.97
N GLU A 84 11.03 3.96 -14.64
CA GLU A 84 11.68 4.67 -15.76
C GLU A 84 12.99 5.35 -15.34
N ARG A 85 13.07 5.78 -14.09
CA ARG A 85 14.26 6.40 -13.50
C ARG A 85 14.49 5.86 -12.08
N PRO A 86 15.75 5.82 -11.62
CA PRO A 86 16.05 5.37 -10.26
C PRO A 86 15.41 6.27 -9.19
N TYR A 87 15.05 5.67 -8.09
CA TYR A 87 14.56 6.39 -6.93
C TYR A 87 15.72 6.90 -6.08
N PRO A 88 15.66 8.14 -5.54
CA PRO A 88 16.64 8.63 -4.59
C PRO A 88 16.48 7.92 -3.26
N SER A 89 17.55 7.90 -2.45
CA SER A 89 17.53 7.37 -1.08
C SER A 89 16.62 8.19 -0.15
N ASP A 90 16.53 9.51 -0.35
CA ASP A 90 15.57 10.40 0.30
C ASP A 90 14.64 11.00 -0.77
N SER A 91 13.36 10.62 -0.72
CA SER A 91 12.33 11.10 -1.64
C SER A 91 11.70 12.43 -1.22
N TYR A 92 11.91 12.92 0.00
CA TYR A 92 11.29 14.15 0.49
C TYR A 92 11.63 15.39 -0.33
N PRO A 93 12.89 15.62 -0.76
CA PRO A 93 13.20 16.77 -1.62
C PRO A 93 12.43 16.74 -2.95
N ARG A 94 12.18 15.54 -3.50
CA ARG A 94 11.39 15.38 -4.73
C ARG A 94 9.92 15.64 -4.46
N LEU A 95 9.38 15.14 -3.37
CA LEU A 95 7.99 15.38 -2.94
C LEU A 95 7.74 16.89 -2.75
N ILE A 96 8.61 17.61 -2.04
CA ILE A 96 8.46 19.05 -1.79
C ILE A 96 8.39 19.84 -3.11
N LYS A 97 9.22 19.49 -4.11
CA LYS A 97 9.15 20.10 -5.44
C LYS A 97 7.83 19.77 -6.14
N ALA A 98 7.34 18.55 -6.02
CA ALA A 98 6.06 18.14 -6.61
C ALA A 98 4.88 18.85 -5.94
N MET A 99 4.91 19.05 -4.63
CA MET A 99 3.90 19.81 -3.87
C MET A 99 3.80 21.27 -4.32
N ALA A 100 4.89 21.88 -4.79
CA ALA A 100 4.85 23.23 -5.34
C ALA A 100 4.05 23.32 -6.67
N ILE A 101 3.87 22.21 -7.36
CA ILE A 101 3.04 22.12 -8.57
C ILE A 101 1.57 21.78 -8.18
N ASP A 102 1.39 20.76 -7.35
CA ASP A 102 0.08 20.35 -6.84
C ASP A 102 0.28 19.51 -5.56
N GLU A 103 0.00 20.12 -4.41
CA GLU A 103 0.22 19.50 -3.11
C GLU A 103 -0.60 18.23 -2.93
N THR A 104 -1.91 18.31 -3.20
CA THR A 104 -2.81 17.18 -3.02
C THR A 104 -2.44 16.02 -3.96
N ALA A 105 -2.16 16.29 -5.21
CA ALA A 105 -1.72 15.27 -6.16
C ALA A 105 -0.36 14.66 -5.74
N ALA A 106 0.57 15.46 -5.24
CA ALA A 106 1.87 15.00 -4.79
C ALA A 106 1.76 14.05 -3.58
N LEU A 107 0.99 14.43 -2.54
CA LEU A 107 0.76 13.59 -1.36
C LEU A 107 0.03 12.29 -1.71
N LYS A 108 -0.94 12.34 -2.62
CA LYS A 108 -1.63 11.15 -3.16
C LYS A 108 -0.70 10.22 -3.93
N SER A 109 0.42 10.74 -4.42
CA SER A 109 1.38 10.02 -5.26
C SER A 109 2.60 9.52 -4.50
N ALA A 110 2.57 9.55 -3.19
CA ALA A 110 3.61 8.99 -2.35
C ALA A 110 3.06 7.83 -1.52
N SER A 111 3.92 6.84 -1.27
CA SER A 111 3.66 5.72 -0.36
C SER A 111 4.22 6.09 1.01
N TRP A 112 3.43 5.84 2.08
CA TRP A 112 3.68 6.37 3.41
C TRP A 112 3.73 5.31 4.50
N GLY A 113 4.59 5.51 5.47
CA GLY A 113 4.61 4.82 6.75
C GLY A 113 5.13 3.39 6.69
N LEU A 114 4.69 2.58 7.64
CA LEU A 114 5.20 1.25 7.94
C LEU A 114 5.06 0.28 6.76
N THR A 115 3.87 0.19 6.18
CA THR A 115 3.52 -0.72 5.09
C THR A 115 3.42 -0.04 3.73
N GLN A 116 3.88 1.22 3.64
CA GLN A 116 3.97 1.99 2.39
C GLN A 116 2.62 2.16 1.68
N ILE A 117 1.61 2.66 2.39
CA ILE A 117 0.29 2.94 1.82
C ILE A 117 0.33 4.18 0.92
N LEU A 118 -0.15 4.06 -0.32
CA LEU A 118 -0.28 5.20 -1.22
C LEU A 118 -1.29 6.23 -0.69
N GLY A 119 -0.90 7.49 -0.64
CA GLY A 119 -1.75 8.58 -0.15
C GLY A 119 -3.06 8.76 -0.90
N ARG A 120 -3.19 8.24 -2.12
CA ARG A 120 -4.46 8.23 -2.86
C ARG A 120 -5.57 7.42 -2.18
N TYR A 121 -5.21 6.51 -1.27
CA TYR A 121 -6.17 5.70 -0.51
C TYR A 121 -6.66 6.37 0.77
N HIS A 122 -6.26 7.62 1.06
CA HIS A 122 -6.64 8.36 2.27
C HIS A 122 -8.15 8.28 2.56
N ALA A 123 -9.02 8.49 1.55
CA ALA A 123 -10.47 8.43 1.73
C ALA A 123 -10.97 7.00 1.98
N ASP A 124 -10.35 6.00 1.35
CA ASP A 124 -10.72 4.59 1.54
C ASP A 124 -10.41 4.11 2.98
N ILE A 125 -9.45 4.72 3.65
CA ILE A 125 -9.04 4.39 5.04
C ILE A 125 -9.53 5.41 6.08
N GLY A 126 -10.40 6.35 5.68
CA GLY A 126 -11.17 7.19 6.58
C GLY A 126 -10.62 8.60 6.82
N TYR A 127 -9.60 9.06 6.09
CA TYR A 127 -9.11 10.43 6.17
C TYR A 127 -9.80 11.33 5.14
N ALA A 128 -10.21 12.54 5.53
CA ALA A 128 -10.86 13.47 4.62
C ALA A 128 -9.90 13.99 3.53
N THR A 129 -8.62 14.13 3.86
CA THR A 129 -7.59 14.62 2.94
C THR A 129 -6.30 13.81 3.06
N PRO A 130 -5.45 13.77 2.02
CA PRO A 130 -4.13 13.15 2.13
C PRO A 130 -3.20 13.91 3.07
N GLN A 131 -3.45 15.21 3.30
CA GLN A 131 -2.74 16.02 4.28
C GLN A 131 -3.00 15.51 5.70
N GLU A 132 -4.27 15.31 6.05
CA GLU A 132 -4.70 14.74 7.34
C GLU A 132 -4.05 13.37 7.57
N MET A 133 -4.15 12.47 6.59
CA MET A 133 -3.51 11.15 6.67
C MET A 133 -2.01 11.26 6.99
N VAL A 134 -1.29 12.14 6.31
CA VAL A 134 0.15 12.29 6.51
C VAL A 134 0.48 12.92 7.86
N GLU A 135 -0.35 13.84 8.35
CA GLU A 135 -0.20 14.44 9.68
C GLU A 135 -0.38 13.41 10.80
N GLU A 136 -1.41 12.55 10.70
CA GLU A 136 -1.62 11.45 11.65
C GLU A 136 -0.50 10.40 11.56
N PHE A 137 -0.08 10.06 10.36
CA PHE A 137 1.06 9.16 10.16
C PHE A 137 2.37 9.72 10.74
N ALA A 138 2.55 11.03 10.81
CA ALA A 138 3.72 11.63 11.45
C ALA A 138 3.72 11.47 12.98
N ASN A 139 2.55 11.22 13.59
CA ASN A 139 2.40 11.15 15.03
C ASN A 139 2.61 9.75 15.60
N HIS A 140 2.05 8.71 14.97
CA HIS A 140 2.07 7.38 15.59
C HIS A 140 2.11 6.23 14.56
N GLU A 141 2.94 5.21 14.79
CA GLU A 141 2.96 3.99 13.97
C GLU A 141 1.66 3.17 14.05
N ALA A 142 0.87 3.31 15.11
CA ALA A 142 -0.44 2.67 15.18
C ALA A 142 -1.35 3.14 14.05
N GLU A 143 -1.31 4.43 13.67
CA GLU A 143 -2.08 4.96 12.55
C GLU A 143 -1.68 4.28 11.21
N HIS A 144 -0.39 3.93 11.05
CA HIS A 144 0.07 3.19 9.87
C HIS A 144 -0.52 1.78 9.82
N LEU A 145 -0.57 1.08 10.97
CA LEU A 145 -1.09 -0.28 11.06
C LEU A 145 -2.61 -0.31 10.97
N GLU A 146 -3.31 0.64 11.62
CA GLU A 146 -4.76 0.81 11.48
C GLU A 146 -5.16 1.09 10.03
N ALA A 147 -4.43 1.97 9.34
CA ALA A 147 -4.63 2.23 7.92
C ALA A 147 -4.45 0.96 7.07
N THR A 148 -3.47 0.11 7.42
CA THR A 148 -3.25 -1.18 6.77
C THR A 148 -4.46 -2.09 6.93
N VAL A 149 -4.94 -2.25 8.16
CA VAL A 149 -6.10 -3.08 8.50
C VAL A 149 -7.38 -2.56 7.82
N LYS A 150 -7.62 -1.24 7.84
CA LYS A 150 -8.72 -0.60 7.12
C LYS A 150 -8.66 -0.90 5.62
N LEU A 151 -7.47 -0.84 5.03
CA LEU A 151 -7.29 -1.11 3.60
C LEU A 151 -7.51 -2.59 3.24
N LEU A 152 -7.08 -3.52 4.11
CA LEU A 152 -7.38 -4.95 3.95
C LEU A 152 -8.90 -5.21 3.92
N LYS A 153 -9.68 -4.54 4.80
CA LYS A 153 -11.15 -4.60 4.80
C LYS A 153 -11.75 -4.02 3.52
N VAL A 154 -11.29 -2.83 3.09
CA VAL A 154 -11.76 -2.19 1.85
C VAL A 154 -11.52 -3.09 0.65
N TRP A 155 -10.40 -3.79 0.61
CA TRP A 155 -10.06 -4.73 -0.47
C TRP A 155 -10.66 -6.12 -0.28
N LYS A 156 -11.39 -6.36 0.83
CA LYS A 156 -12.06 -7.63 1.15
C LYS A 156 -11.08 -8.82 1.17
N VAL A 157 -9.93 -8.60 1.77
CA VAL A 157 -8.88 -9.61 1.92
C VAL A 157 -8.59 -9.93 3.40
N ASP A 158 -9.33 -9.31 4.29
CA ASP A 158 -9.31 -9.59 5.72
C ASP A 158 -9.76 -11.04 6.05
N ASP A 159 -10.78 -11.56 5.33
CA ASP A 159 -11.19 -12.96 5.42
C ASP A 159 -10.09 -13.93 4.95
N ASP A 160 -9.31 -13.52 3.94
CA ASP A 160 -8.19 -14.31 3.44
C ASP A 160 -7.04 -14.34 4.45
N LEU A 161 -6.79 -13.21 5.13
CA LEU A 161 -5.79 -13.13 6.18
C LEU A 161 -6.18 -14.03 7.37
N ARG A 162 -7.44 -13.96 7.85
CA ARG A 162 -7.96 -14.85 8.90
C ARG A 162 -7.88 -16.34 8.54
N ALA A 163 -8.12 -16.65 7.30
CA ALA A 163 -8.07 -18.04 6.81
C ALA A 163 -6.66 -18.46 6.35
N HIS A 164 -5.64 -17.65 6.57
CA HIS A 164 -4.25 -17.88 6.17
C HIS A 164 -4.08 -18.23 4.69
N ARG A 165 -4.94 -17.63 3.83
CA ARG A 165 -4.83 -17.79 2.37
C ARG A 165 -3.75 -16.86 1.81
N TRP A 166 -2.50 -17.11 2.21
CA TRP A 166 -1.35 -16.24 1.99
C TRP A 166 -1.14 -15.84 0.53
N ALA A 167 -1.44 -16.73 -0.41
CA ALA A 167 -1.32 -16.41 -1.83
C ALA A 167 -2.28 -15.31 -2.27
N ILE A 168 -3.52 -15.28 -1.74
CA ILE A 168 -4.51 -14.25 -2.04
C ILE A 168 -4.11 -12.93 -1.37
N VAL A 169 -3.69 -12.98 -0.12
CA VAL A 169 -3.18 -11.83 0.62
C VAL A 169 -2.00 -11.20 -0.13
N ALA A 170 -0.99 -11.99 -0.47
CA ALA A 170 0.19 -11.54 -1.21
C ALA A 170 -0.15 -10.99 -2.60
N GLN A 171 -1.07 -11.63 -3.33
CA GLN A 171 -1.51 -11.16 -4.65
C GLN A 171 -2.24 -9.84 -4.57
N THR A 172 -3.12 -9.68 -3.58
CA THR A 172 -3.90 -8.46 -3.42
C THR A 172 -3.02 -7.29 -3.00
N TRP A 173 -2.08 -7.52 -2.06
CA TRP A 173 -1.20 -6.48 -1.56
C TRP A 173 -0.06 -6.13 -2.51
N ASN A 174 0.62 -7.13 -3.06
CA ASN A 174 1.83 -6.96 -3.89
C ASN A 174 1.58 -7.04 -5.41
N GLY A 175 0.34 -7.31 -5.81
CA GLY A 175 -0.02 -7.45 -7.21
C GLY A 175 0.43 -8.80 -7.84
N PRO A 176 0.24 -8.95 -9.17
CA PRO A 176 0.43 -10.23 -9.86
C PRO A 176 1.88 -10.76 -9.83
N GLY A 177 2.84 -9.88 -9.54
CA GLY A 177 4.26 -10.26 -9.43
C GLY A 177 4.67 -10.89 -8.09
N TYR A 178 3.76 -11.07 -7.14
CA TYR A 178 4.05 -11.53 -5.78
C TYR A 178 4.87 -12.82 -5.71
N ARG A 179 4.64 -13.77 -6.63
CA ARG A 179 5.34 -15.07 -6.67
C ARG A 179 6.82 -14.95 -6.97
N LYS A 180 7.22 -13.96 -7.79
CA LYS A 180 8.63 -13.70 -8.10
C LYS A 180 9.44 -13.41 -6.84
N ASN A 181 8.84 -12.69 -5.90
CA ASN A 181 9.45 -12.29 -4.64
C ASN A 181 9.05 -13.22 -3.47
N ARG A 182 8.25 -14.27 -3.75
CA ARG A 182 7.81 -15.28 -2.78
C ARG A 182 7.11 -14.69 -1.56
N TYR A 183 6.28 -13.66 -1.77
CA TYR A 183 5.57 -13.00 -0.68
C TYR A 183 4.65 -13.94 0.09
N ASP A 184 3.94 -14.82 -0.60
CA ASP A 184 3.08 -15.86 -0.02
C ASP A 184 3.83 -16.80 0.94
N THR A 185 4.96 -17.36 0.49
CA THR A 185 5.77 -18.26 1.32
C THR A 185 6.50 -17.53 2.46
N LYS A 186 6.81 -16.24 2.28
CA LYS A 186 7.38 -15.42 3.34
C LYS A 186 6.35 -15.14 4.45
N LEU A 187 5.10 -14.81 4.07
CA LEU A 187 4.01 -14.61 5.02
C LEU A 187 3.74 -15.88 5.83
N GLU A 188 3.64 -17.04 5.17
CA GLU A 188 3.44 -18.32 5.83
C GLU A 188 4.58 -18.64 6.82
N ALA A 189 5.82 -18.47 6.39
CA ALA A 189 6.99 -18.71 7.25
C ALA A 189 7.06 -17.74 8.44
N ALA A 190 6.72 -16.47 8.22
CA ALA A 190 6.69 -15.47 9.29
C ALA A 190 5.58 -15.80 10.30
N PHE A 191 4.39 -16.19 9.85
CA PHE A 191 3.31 -16.62 10.71
C PHE A 191 3.70 -17.84 11.55
N ALA A 192 4.26 -18.89 10.93
CA ALA A 192 4.74 -20.08 11.64
C ALA A 192 5.86 -19.79 12.66
N LYS A 193 6.60 -18.70 12.48
CA LYS A 193 7.58 -18.19 13.47
C LYS A 193 6.87 -17.56 14.65
N TRP A 194 5.90 -16.67 14.40
CA TRP A 194 5.21 -15.91 15.44
C TRP A 194 4.32 -16.79 16.30
N GLN A 195 3.64 -17.80 15.77
CA GLN A 195 2.87 -18.80 16.54
C GLN A 195 3.67 -19.52 17.66
N LYS A 196 4.99 -19.42 17.68
CA LYS A 196 5.85 -19.99 18.71
C LYS A 196 6.16 -19.01 19.83
N ILE A 197 5.76 -17.76 19.67
CA ILE A 197 5.97 -16.67 20.60
C ILE A 197 4.65 -16.48 21.36
N LYS A 198 4.74 -16.29 22.66
CA LYS A 198 3.54 -16.09 23.48
C LYS A 198 2.92 -14.74 23.16
N ASP A 199 1.60 -14.75 22.91
CA ASP A 199 0.84 -13.54 22.63
C ASP A 199 0.88 -12.54 23.78
N THR A 200 0.84 -11.27 23.41
CA THR A 200 0.68 -10.15 24.35
C THR A 200 -0.70 -10.24 25.01
N PRO A 201 -0.80 -10.25 26.35
CA PRO A 201 -2.09 -10.25 27.02
C PRO A 201 -2.88 -8.99 26.69
N TRP A 202 -3.98 -9.15 25.95
CA TRP A 202 -4.87 -8.06 25.59
C TRP A 202 -6.34 -8.46 25.72
N SER A 203 -7.19 -7.49 26.03
CA SER A 203 -8.64 -7.66 26.07
C SER A 203 -9.30 -6.37 25.60
N SER A 204 -10.36 -6.49 24.78
CA SER A 204 -11.16 -5.36 24.30
C SER A 204 -11.84 -4.54 25.42
N THR A 205 -11.90 -5.09 26.64
CA THR A 205 -12.46 -4.43 27.83
C THR A 205 -11.40 -3.76 28.70
N ALA A 206 -10.10 -3.95 28.40
CA ALA A 206 -9.02 -3.29 29.13
C ALA A 206 -8.94 -1.81 28.74
N PRO A 207 -8.71 -0.89 29.70
CA PRO A 207 -8.48 0.51 29.35
C PRO A 207 -7.24 0.63 28.48
N ALA A 208 -7.30 1.51 27.47
CA ALA A 208 -6.15 1.79 26.61
C ALA A 208 -4.95 2.23 27.47
N PRO A 209 -3.74 1.69 27.25
CA PRO A 209 -2.56 2.14 27.98
C PRO A 209 -2.29 3.62 27.66
N ALA A 210 -1.86 4.36 28.68
CA ALA A 210 -1.44 5.74 28.49
C ALA A 210 -0.27 5.79 27.49
N PRO A 211 -0.20 6.79 26.60
CA PRO A 211 0.90 6.95 25.67
C PRO A 211 2.23 6.95 26.42
N GLN A 212 3.10 6.01 26.13
CA GLN A 212 4.44 6.01 26.71
C GLN A 212 5.32 7.01 25.96
N PRO A 213 6.05 7.90 26.67
CA PRO A 213 7.07 8.73 26.04
C PRO A 213 8.11 7.83 25.38
N ALA A 214 8.51 8.18 24.16
CA ALA A 214 9.51 7.44 23.41
C ALA A 214 10.77 7.24 24.26
N THR A 215 11.03 6.03 24.73
CA THR A 215 12.34 5.65 25.23
C THR A 215 13.31 5.73 24.07
N ALA A 216 14.39 6.46 24.25
CA ALA A 216 15.44 6.61 23.24
C ALA A 216 15.81 5.23 22.68
N ALA A 217 15.67 5.06 21.36
CA ALA A 217 16.03 3.84 20.69
C ALA A 217 17.49 3.48 20.99
N PRO A 218 17.84 2.21 21.24
CA PRO A 218 19.22 1.80 21.36
C PRO A 218 19.96 2.18 20.07
N PRO A 219 21.26 2.51 20.14
CA PRO A 219 22.02 2.90 18.97
C PRO A 219 21.96 1.80 17.90
N VAL A 220 21.42 2.16 16.75
CA VAL A 220 21.31 1.26 15.59
C VAL A 220 22.73 0.91 15.16
N PRO A 221 23.11 -0.38 15.02
CA PRO A 221 24.37 -0.76 14.39
C PRO A 221 24.43 -0.15 12.99
N ALA A 222 25.59 0.37 12.61
CA ALA A 222 25.80 0.96 11.29
C ALA A 222 25.29 0.01 10.19
N PRO A 223 24.53 0.51 9.20
CA PRO A 223 23.96 -0.34 8.18
C PRO A 223 25.08 -1.02 7.39
N ALA A 224 25.12 -2.34 7.44
CA ALA A 224 25.78 -3.11 6.40
C ALA A 224 25.18 -2.67 5.07
N SER A 225 26.04 -2.41 4.08
CA SER A 225 25.66 -1.97 2.74
C SER A 225 24.65 -2.94 2.13
N VAL A 226 23.37 -2.67 2.34
CA VAL A 226 22.29 -3.42 1.71
C VAL A 226 22.01 -2.74 0.39
N THR A 227 22.36 -3.40 -0.69
CA THR A 227 21.92 -3.06 -2.03
C THR A 227 20.40 -2.90 -1.99
N PRO A 228 19.81 -1.78 -2.43
CA PRO A 228 18.37 -1.55 -2.38
C PRO A 228 17.67 -2.45 -3.40
N GLU A 229 17.31 -3.67 -3.02
CA GLU A 229 16.57 -4.61 -3.87
C GLU A 229 15.05 -4.53 -3.66
N ARG A 230 14.56 -3.52 -2.99
CA ARG A 230 13.13 -3.35 -2.81
C ARG A 230 12.64 -2.06 -3.44
N SER A 231 12.32 -2.13 -4.74
CA SER A 231 11.37 -1.19 -5.31
C SER A 231 9.99 -1.56 -4.79
N PRO A 232 9.25 -0.65 -4.13
CA PRO A 232 7.84 -0.90 -3.84
C PRO A 232 7.14 -1.22 -5.15
N GLN A 233 6.56 -2.42 -5.25
CA GLN A 233 5.70 -2.76 -6.37
C GLN A 233 4.52 -1.78 -6.33
N PRO A 234 4.03 -1.29 -7.46
CA PRO A 234 2.81 -0.51 -7.48
C PRO A 234 1.72 -1.37 -6.85
N MET A 235 1.15 -0.90 -5.76
CA MET A 235 -0.03 -1.52 -5.17
C MET A 235 -1.10 -1.64 -6.26
N PRO A 236 -1.83 -2.76 -6.34
CA PRO A 236 -2.82 -2.95 -7.39
C PRO A 236 -3.80 -1.78 -7.35
N ALA A 237 -4.14 -1.28 -8.53
CA ALA A 237 -5.36 -0.48 -8.66
C ALA A 237 -6.50 -1.27 -8.03
N LYS A 238 -7.45 -0.59 -7.35
CA LYS A 238 -8.67 -1.23 -6.82
C LYS A 238 -9.02 -2.42 -7.69
N PRO A 239 -9.22 -3.64 -7.15
CA PRO A 239 -9.70 -4.73 -7.97
C PRO A 239 -10.95 -4.23 -8.68
N ALA A 240 -10.91 -4.12 -9.99
CA ALA A 240 -12.08 -3.82 -10.76
C ALA A 240 -13.06 -4.93 -10.41
N VAL A 241 -14.13 -4.58 -9.70
CA VAL A 241 -15.21 -5.52 -9.38
C VAL A 241 -15.60 -6.13 -10.70
N ALA A 242 -15.32 -7.40 -10.82
CA ALA A 242 -15.35 -8.23 -11.99
C ALA A 242 -16.38 -7.81 -13.06
N ALA A 243 -15.91 -7.37 -14.19
CA ALA A 243 -16.61 -7.56 -15.46
C ALA A 243 -16.76 -9.05 -15.84
N GLY A 244 -16.24 -9.98 -15.02
CA GLY A 244 -16.24 -11.41 -15.27
C GLY A 244 -17.58 -12.12 -15.03
N VAL A 245 -18.51 -11.54 -14.25
CA VAL A 245 -19.80 -12.18 -13.98
C VAL A 245 -20.82 -11.96 -15.12
N TYR A 246 -20.66 -10.90 -15.90
CA TYR A 246 -21.55 -10.65 -17.04
C TYR A 246 -21.18 -11.42 -18.32
N ALA A 247 -19.93 -11.83 -18.46
CA ALA A 247 -19.51 -12.64 -19.62
C ALA A 247 -20.02 -14.08 -19.54
N ALA A 248 -20.16 -14.66 -18.35
CA ALA A 248 -20.66 -16.04 -18.17
C ALA A 248 -22.18 -16.14 -18.41
N ILE A 249 -22.95 -15.08 -18.20
CA ILE A 249 -24.42 -15.09 -18.43
C ILE A 249 -24.76 -14.95 -19.92
N LEU A 250 -23.92 -14.28 -20.72
CA LEU A 250 -24.14 -14.13 -22.16
C LEU A 250 -23.76 -15.38 -22.98
N ILE A 251 -22.89 -16.24 -22.45
CA ILE A 251 -22.53 -17.50 -23.13
C ILE A 251 -23.61 -18.57 -22.94
N ALA A 252 -24.38 -18.53 -21.85
CA ALA A 252 -25.45 -19.50 -21.59
C ALA A 252 -26.75 -19.23 -22.40
N LEU A 253 -26.91 -18.06 -22.99
CA LEU A 253 -28.08 -17.71 -23.81
C LEU A 253 -27.85 -17.78 -25.32
N GLY A 254 -26.61 -18.04 -25.77
CA GLY A 254 -26.21 -18.03 -27.18
C GLY A 254 -26.33 -19.38 -27.93
N THR A 255 -26.75 -20.48 -27.28
CA THR A 255 -26.78 -21.81 -27.91
C THR A 255 -28.12 -22.21 -28.54
N ALA A 256 -29.07 -21.27 -28.67
CA ALA A 256 -30.43 -21.58 -29.21
C ALA A 256 -30.72 -21.02 -30.61
N LEU A 257 -29.84 -20.25 -31.25
CA LEU A 257 -30.09 -19.79 -32.62
C LEU A 257 -28.80 -19.75 -33.44
N GLY A 258 -28.71 -20.62 -34.42
CA GLY A 258 -27.66 -20.68 -35.41
C GLY A 258 -27.58 -19.41 -36.24
N SER A 259 -26.35 -19.05 -36.66
CA SER A 259 -25.95 -17.97 -37.55
C SER A 259 -25.53 -16.63 -36.88
N ALA A 260 -24.41 -16.64 -36.12
CA ALA A 260 -23.74 -15.43 -35.68
C ALA A 260 -22.20 -15.47 -35.77
N ALA A 261 -21.62 -16.31 -36.64
CA ALA A 261 -20.16 -16.40 -36.76
C ALA A 261 -19.49 -15.22 -37.48
N ALA A 262 -20.26 -14.33 -38.11
CA ALA A 262 -19.71 -13.17 -38.85
C ALA A 262 -19.64 -11.87 -38.03
N TRP A 263 -20.26 -11.83 -36.83
CA TRP A 263 -20.33 -10.60 -36.00
C TRP A 263 -19.23 -10.50 -34.93
N LEU A 264 -18.65 -11.64 -34.58
CA LEU A 264 -17.63 -11.71 -33.52
C LEU A 264 -16.23 -11.26 -33.95
N THR A 265 -15.92 -11.20 -35.24
CA THR A 265 -14.63 -10.75 -35.76
C THR A 265 -14.47 -9.23 -35.78
N HIS A 266 -15.58 -8.47 -35.81
CA HIS A 266 -15.52 -7.01 -35.79
C HIS A 266 -15.54 -6.38 -34.38
N LEU A 267 -15.95 -7.11 -33.35
CA LEU A 267 -16.01 -6.58 -31.97
C LEU A 267 -14.66 -6.63 -31.27
N SER A 268 -13.80 -7.58 -31.63
CA SER A 268 -12.49 -7.76 -30.98
C SER A 268 -11.46 -6.67 -31.34
N CYS A 269 -11.58 -6.02 -32.49
CA CYS A 269 -10.64 -4.96 -32.90
C CYS A 269 -10.89 -3.61 -32.19
N ASN A 270 -12.13 -3.34 -31.75
CA ASN A 270 -12.49 -2.06 -31.16
C ASN A 270 -12.37 -1.97 -29.61
N ILE A 271 -12.27 -3.10 -28.93
CA ILE A 271 -12.27 -3.14 -27.46
C ILE A 271 -10.88 -3.41 -26.88
N LEU A 272 -9.97 -4.06 -27.58
CA LEU A 272 -8.68 -4.49 -27.03
C LEU A 272 -7.45 -3.74 -27.55
N GLY A 273 -7.58 -2.81 -28.49
CA GLY A 273 -6.50 -1.89 -28.89
C GLY A 273 -5.17 -2.56 -29.24
N VAL A 274 -5.15 -3.81 -29.74
CA VAL A 274 -3.94 -4.55 -30.03
C VAL A 274 -3.96 -5.08 -31.46
N LEU A 275 -3.16 -4.41 -32.30
CA LEU A 275 -2.52 -4.92 -33.51
C LEU A 275 -3.40 -5.68 -34.52
N CYS A 276 -3.92 -4.94 -35.51
CA CYS A 276 -4.05 -5.43 -36.87
C CYS A 276 -3.12 -4.57 -37.76
N GLN A 277 -1.99 -5.08 -38.11
CA GLN A 277 -1.33 -4.83 -39.38
C GLN A 277 -1.46 -6.10 -40.20
#